data_0d3e723d4b65dd482d0bfc5c24ab119c
#
_entry.id   0d3e723d4b65dd482d0bfc5c24ab119c
#
_cell.length_a   1.000
_cell.length_b   1.000
_cell.length_c   1.000
_cell.angle_alpha   90.00
_cell.angle_beta   90.00
_cell.angle_gamma   90.00
#
_symmetry.space_group_name_H-M   'P 1'
#
loop_
_entity.id
_entity.type
_entity.pdbx_description
1 polymer ?
#
loop_
_entity_poly.entity_id
_entity_poly.type
_entity_poly.pdbx_seq_one_letter_code
_entity_poly.pdbx_strand_id
1 'polypeptide(L)'
;MAVMCGTRRGRRKAGDLDVFEDIEFETPARPDPGELLDFYGRQNHETTQSREKLKRMMDNTFCFVTARRHGELIGLARGVTDGLWGRLAECKLDPAYQGPACVTRKDGRIEHDSAGIAREMACRVIEALRRFGAERIDALAYGTEVDFCEELGFKKLRGLVAMELAAAVPLPQRALAASNAV
;
A
#
# COMPACT_ATOMS: atom_id res chain seq x y z
N MET A 1 -6.50 0.92 -26.88
CA MET A 1 -5.23 1.65 -27.04
C MET A 1 -4.43 1.43 -25.76
N ALA A 2 -3.45 0.54 -25.81
CA ALA A 2 -2.64 0.19 -24.63
C ALA A 2 -1.64 1.31 -24.39
N VAL A 3 -1.82 2.07 -23.32
CA VAL A 3 -0.79 2.99 -22.83
C VAL A 3 0.25 2.14 -22.13
N MET A 4 1.31 1.82 -22.85
CA MET A 4 2.51 1.25 -22.26
C MET A 4 3.03 2.22 -21.19
N CYS A 5 3.15 1.75 -19.97
CA CYS A 5 3.89 2.44 -18.91
C CYS A 5 5.32 2.61 -19.40
N GLY A 6 5.59 3.80 -19.96
CA GLY A 6 6.86 4.09 -20.61
C GLY A 6 7.96 4.13 -19.56
N THR A 7 8.78 3.11 -19.55
CA THR A 7 10.06 3.11 -18.85
C THR A 7 10.93 4.20 -19.45
N ARG A 8 10.88 5.42 -18.92
CA ARG A 8 12.00 6.34 -19.06
C ARG A 8 13.16 5.71 -18.30
N ARG A 9 14.01 5.00 -19.02
CA ARG A 9 15.36 4.64 -18.54
C ARG A 9 16.13 5.93 -18.30
N GLY A 10 15.94 6.53 -17.10
CA GLY A 10 16.90 7.47 -16.56
C GLY A 10 18.22 6.74 -16.44
N ARG A 11 19.30 7.41 -16.83
CA ARG A 11 20.68 6.91 -16.79
C ARG A 11 20.99 6.52 -15.34
N ARG A 12 20.88 5.23 -15.01
CA ARG A 12 21.23 4.68 -13.69
C ARG A 12 22.72 4.88 -13.49
N LYS A 13 23.11 5.44 -12.34
CA LYS A 13 24.51 5.52 -11.94
C LYS A 13 24.99 4.10 -11.60
N ALA A 14 26.25 3.80 -11.90
CA ALA A 14 26.83 2.45 -11.81
C ALA A 14 26.85 1.83 -10.38
N GLY A 15 26.33 2.50 -9.36
CA GLY A 15 26.20 1.97 -7.99
C GLY A 15 24.78 1.49 -7.62
N ASP A 16 23.77 1.74 -8.48
CA ASP A 16 22.37 1.35 -8.21
C ASP A 16 22.02 -0.07 -8.70
N LEU A 17 22.91 -0.72 -9.42
CA LEU A 17 22.64 -2.02 -10.05
C LEU A 17 22.69 -3.21 -9.09
N ASP A 18 23.44 -3.11 -8.01
CA ASP A 18 23.64 -4.23 -7.06
C ASP A 18 22.45 -4.48 -6.12
N VAL A 19 21.54 -3.51 -5.95
CA VAL A 19 20.46 -3.62 -4.94
C VAL A 19 19.27 -4.43 -5.46
N PHE A 20 19.06 -4.49 -6.77
CA PHE A 20 17.92 -5.18 -7.38
C PHE A 20 18.15 -6.67 -7.67
N GLU A 21 19.40 -7.10 -7.83
CA GLU A 21 19.71 -8.48 -8.24
C GLU A 21 19.31 -9.52 -7.18
N ASP A 22 19.17 -9.10 -5.92
CA ASP A 22 18.83 -9.98 -4.79
C ASP A 22 17.39 -9.81 -4.27
N ILE A 23 16.53 -9.04 -4.98
CA ILE A 23 15.16 -8.81 -4.54
C ILE A 23 14.17 -9.64 -5.32
N GLU A 24 13.47 -10.50 -4.61
CA GLU A 24 12.42 -11.34 -5.13
C GLU A 24 11.05 -10.69 -4.91
N PHE A 25 10.25 -10.57 -5.98
CA PHE A 25 8.89 -10.06 -5.92
C PHE A 25 7.90 -11.19 -6.19
N GLU A 26 6.96 -11.39 -5.28
CA GLU A 26 5.87 -12.35 -5.43
C GLU A 26 4.53 -11.64 -5.67
N THR A 27 3.77 -12.12 -6.68
CA THR A 27 2.45 -11.56 -7.05
C THR A 27 1.59 -12.67 -7.70
N PRO A 28 0.41 -13.02 -7.17
CA PRO A 28 -0.10 -12.66 -5.84
C PRO A 28 0.69 -13.34 -4.73
N ALA A 29 0.99 -12.61 -3.66
CA ALA A 29 1.67 -13.16 -2.50
C ALA A 29 0.68 -13.64 -1.43
N ARG A 30 1.11 -14.60 -0.63
CA ARG A 30 0.39 -15.07 0.57
C ARG A 30 1.37 -15.19 1.74
N PRO A 31 1.85 -14.06 2.30
CA PRO A 31 2.77 -14.08 3.44
C PRO A 31 2.10 -14.73 4.66
N ASP A 32 2.91 -15.31 5.55
CA ASP A 32 2.40 -15.84 6.81
C ASP A 32 1.96 -14.68 7.75
N PRO A 33 0.83 -14.81 8.47
CA PRO A 33 0.39 -13.76 9.41
C PRO A 33 1.41 -13.45 10.51
N GLY A 34 2.24 -14.41 10.93
CA GLY A 34 3.32 -14.20 11.88
C GLY A 34 4.43 -13.37 11.28
N GLU A 35 4.83 -13.68 10.05
CA GLU A 35 5.82 -12.91 9.30
C GLU A 35 5.37 -11.45 9.09
N LEU A 36 4.10 -11.24 8.78
CA LEU A 36 3.53 -9.88 8.70
C LEU A 36 3.58 -9.16 10.03
N LEU A 37 3.29 -9.86 11.14
CA LEU A 37 3.36 -9.28 12.48
C LEU A 37 4.78 -8.82 12.78
N ASP A 38 5.79 -9.65 12.47
CA ASP A 38 7.20 -9.33 12.66
C ASP A 38 7.64 -8.16 11.76
N PHE A 39 7.19 -8.15 10.50
CA PHE A 39 7.45 -7.05 9.57
C PHE A 39 6.90 -5.73 10.08
N TYR A 40 5.64 -5.68 10.50
CA TYR A 40 5.04 -4.47 11.07
C TYR A 40 5.71 -4.07 12.40
N GLY A 41 6.09 -5.03 13.23
CA GLY A 41 6.78 -4.79 14.50
C GLY A 41 8.13 -4.10 14.31
N ARG A 42 8.87 -4.46 13.29
CA ARG A 42 10.15 -3.81 12.96
C ARG A 42 10.02 -2.35 12.53
N GLN A 43 8.84 -1.95 12.08
CA GLN A 43 8.59 -0.60 11.57
C GLN A 43 7.99 0.36 12.58
N ASN A 44 8.07 0.06 13.90
CA ASN A 44 7.43 0.85 14.96
C ASN A 44 5.95 1.19 14.66
N HIS A 45 5.32 0.40 13.84
CA HIS A 45 3.89 0.52 13.66
C HIS A 45 3.26 0.11 14.99
N GLU A 46 2.61 1.02 15.69
CA GLU A 46 1.77 0.67 16.84
C GLU A 46 0.63 -0.21 16.37
N THR A 47 0.94 -1.44 16.08
CA THR A 47 -0.07 -2.40 15.69
C THR A 47 -0.53 -3.14 16.92
N THR A 48 -1.70 -2.80 17.37
CA THR A 48 -2.54 -3.70 18.18
C THR A 48 -3.02 -4.89 17.33
N GLN A 49 -2.24 -5.28 16.33
CA GLN A 49 -2.65 -6.33 15.41
C GLN A 49 -2.29 -7.69 16.01
N SER A 50 -3.23 -8.59 15.96
CA SER A 50 -3.03 -10.01 16.26
C SER A 50 -2.94 -10.80 14.96
N ARG A 51 -2.42 -12.02 15.02
CA ARG A 51 -2.40 -12.94 13.87
C ARG A 51 -3.78 -13.12 13.25
N GLU A 52 -4.83 -13.17 14.07
CA GLU A 52 -6.22 -13.33 13.61
C GLU A 52 -6.72 -12.10 12.84
N LYS A 53 -6.33 -10.90 13.30
CA LYS A 53 -6.65 -9.65 12.59
C LYS A 53 -5.92 -9.58 11.26
N LEU A 54 -4.64 -9.94 11.23
CA LEU A 54 -3.85 -9.99 10.00
C LEU A 54 -4.39 -11.03 9.02
N LYS A 55 -4.74 -12.23 9.52
CA LYS A 55 -5.38 -13.23 8.67
C LYS A 55 -6.66 -12.70 8.04
N ARG A 56 -7.53 -12.04 8.82
CA ARG A 56 -8.77 -11.42 8.34
C ARG A 56 -8.50 -10.33 7.30
N MET A 57 -7.47 -9.51 7.51
CA MET A 57 -7.03 -8.52 6.54
C MET A 57 -6.60 -9.18 5.22
N MET A 58 -5.81 -10.24 5.30
CA MET A 58 -5.36 -10.98 4.12
C MET A 58 -6.51 -11.63 3.36
N ASP A 59 -7.47 -12.23 4.07
CA ASP A 59 -8.65 -12.88 3.47
C ASP A 59 -9.54 -11.86 2.73
N ASN A 60 -9.49 -10.58 3.11
CA ASN A 60 -10.24 -9.48 2.48
C ASN A 60 -9.38 -8.62 1.55
N THR A 61 -8.16 -9.01 1.27
CA THR A 61 -7.27 -8.32 0.33
C THR A 61 -7.34 -8.99 -1.03
N PHE A 62 -7.62 -8.20 -2.06
CA PHE A 62 -7.70 -8.71 -3.44
C PHE A 62 -6.35 -9.17 -3.97
N CYS A 63 -5.32 -8.37 -3.76
CA CYS A 63 -3.97 -8.65 -4.24
C CYS A 63 -2.93 -8.20 -3.21
N PHE A 64 -2.03 -9.12 -2.86
CA PHE A 64 -0.79 -8.84 -2.16
C PHE A 64 0.39 -8.93 -3.12
N VAL A 65 1.35 -8.02 -2.95
CA VAL A 65 2.68 -8.11 -3.53
C VAL A 65 3.68 -8.00 -2.39
N THR A 66 4.65 -8.89 -2.37
CA THR A 66 5.77 -8.85 -1.40
C THR A 66 7.08 -8.63 -2.12
N ALA A 67 8.00 -7.95 -1.46
CA ALA A 67 9.40 -7.88 -1.80
C ALA A 67 10.21 -8.59 -0.72
N ARG A 68 11.09 -9.49 -1.13
CA ARG A 68 11.97 -10.24 -0.24
C ARG A 68 13.42 -10.06 -0.64
N ARG A 69 14.30 -10.07 0.34
CA ARG A 69 15.73 -10.17 0.12
C ARG A 69 16.28 -11.28 0.98
N HIS A 70 16.98 -12.25 0.38
CA HIS A 70 17.48 -13.45 1.06
C HIS A 70 16.39 -14.17 1.90
N GLY A 71 15.17 -14.21 1.38
CA GLY A 71 14.01 -14.81 2.06
C GLY A 71 13.33 -13.92 3.11
N GLU A 72 13.94 -12.83 3.53
CA GLU A 72 13.34 -11.89 4.49
C GLU A 72 12.34 -10.96 3.80
N LEU A 73 11.16 -10.76 4.40
CA LEU A 73 10.16 -9.81 3.95
C LEU A 73 10.64 -8.38 4.25
N ILE A 74 10.96 -7.62 3.20
CA ILE A 74 11.44 -6.23 3.29
C ILE A 74 10.42 -5.21 2.85
N GLY A 75 9.38 -5.63 2.12
CA GLY A 75 8.33 -4.73 1.67
C GLY A 75 7.06 -5.46 1.29
N LEU A 76 5.95 -4.74 1.33
CA LEU A 76 4.66 -5.21 0.86
C LEU A 76 3.83 -4.08 0.25
N ALA A 77 2.98 -4.46 -0.70
CA ALA A 77 1.88 -3.63 -1.16
C ALA A 77 0.62 -4.47 -1.27
N ARG A 78 -0.54 -3.86 -1.05
CA ARG A 78 -1.82 -4.55 -1.17
C ARG A 78 -2.89 -3.69 -1.79
N GLY A 79 -3.77 -4.36 -2.55
CA GLY A 79 -4.92 -3.77 -3.19
C GLY A 79 -6.22 -4.39 -2.71
N VAL A 80 -7.25 -3.57 -2.62
CA VAL A 80 -8.62 -3.99 -2.35
C VAL A 80 -9.54 -3.48 -3.46
N THR A 81 -10.64 -4.16 -3.72
CA THR A 81 -11.62 -3.76 -4.74
C THR A 81 -12.97 -4.37 -4.47
N ASP A 82 -14.01 -3.68 -4.90
CA ASP A 82 -15.38 -4.16 -4.99
C ASP A 82 -15.76 -4.66 -6.40
N GLY A 83 -14.78 -4.66 -7.31
CA GLY A 83 -14.96 -5.03 -8.72
C GLY A 83 -15.07 -3.83 -9.66
N LEU A 84 -15.47 -2.67 -9.17
CA LEU A 84 -15.60 -1.43 -9.95
C LEU A 84 -14.52 -0.42 -9.54
N TRP A 85 -14.35 -0.25 -8.26
CA TRP A 85 -13.32 0.64 -7.70
C TRP A 85 -12.23 -0.18 -7.03
N GLY A 86 -11.00 0.24 -7.25
CA GLY A 86 -9.82 -0.32 -6.62
C GLY A 86 -9.18 0.70 -5.68
N ARG A 87 -8.46 0.20 -4.70
CA ARG A 87 -7.62 1.01 -3.82
C ARG A 87 -6.26 0.37 -3.66
N LEU A 88 -5.21 1.15 -3.90
CA LEU A 88 -3.89 0.85 -3.33
C LEU A 88 -3.99 1.12 -1.83
N ALA A 89 -4.27 0.07 -1.07
CA ALA A 89 -4.64 0.21 0.33
C ALA A 89 -3.43 0.40 1.24
N GLU A 90 -2.28 -0.10 0.81
CA GLU A 90 -1.02 -0.03 1.53
C GLU A 90 0.15 -0.25 0.59
N CYS A 91 1.23 0.49 0.80
CA CYS A 91 2.55 0.21 0.27
C CYS A 91 3.58 0.55 1.35
N LYS A 92 4.33 -0.45 1.80
CA LYS A 92 5.33 -0.30 2.85
C LYS A 92 6.65 -0.93 2.42
N LEU A 93 7.73 -0.24 2.75
CA LEU A 93 9.09 -0.70 2.54
C LEU A 93 9.89 -0.48 3.82
N ASP A 94 10.66 -1.47 4.22
CA ASP A 94 11.55 -1.33 5.36
C ASP A 94 12.47 -0.11 5.16
N PRO A 95 12.58 0.80 6.14
CA PRO A 95 13.38 2.01 6.03
C PRO A 95 14.83 1.77 5.58
N ALA A 96 15.40 0.63 5.95
CA ALA A 96 16.76 0.26 5.53
C ALA A 96 16.92 0.15 4.01
N TYR A 97 15.83 -0.05 3.29
CA TYR A 97 15.80 -0.20 1.82
C TYR A 97 15.28 1.02 1.06
N GLN A 98 14.91 2.07 1.77
CA GLN A 98 14.41 3.30 1.14
C GLN A 98 15.54 4.25 0.70
N GLY A 99 16.76 4.01 1.18
CA GLY A 99 17.94 4.80 0.84
C GLY A 99 18.45 5.67 2.02
N PRO A 100 19.63 6.28 1.88
CA PRO A 100 20.34 6.94 2.98
C PRO A 100 19.65 8.21 3.50
N ALA A 101 18.70 8.77 2.79
CA ALA A 101 17.94 9.94 3.21
C ALA A 101 16.72 9.61 4.08
N CYS A 102 16.37 8.33 4.23
CA CYS A 102 15.24 7.87 5.05
C CYS A 102 15.66 7.84 6.53
N VAL A 103 15.53 8.96 7.22
CA VAL A 103 16.04 9.09 8.59
C VAL A 103 14.94 9.34 9.63
N THR A 104 13.77 9.80 9.22
CA THR A 104 12.85 10.46 10.16
C THR A 104 11.63 9.66 10.56
N ARG A 105 11.17 8.71 9.74
CA ARG A 105 9.96 7.91 10.01
C ARG A 105 10.25 6.43 9.93
N LYS A 106 10.05 5.76 11.06
CA LYS A 106 10.29 4.31 11.19
C LYS A 106 9.01 3.48 11.03
N ASP A 107 7.98 4.04 10.39
CA ASP A 107 6.66 3.39 10.26
C ASP A 107 6.47 2.65 8.92
N GLY A 108 7.53 2.52 8.14
CA GLY A 108 7.52 1.84 6.84
C GLY A 108 6.82 2.60 5.72
N ARG A 109 6.36 3.83 5.96
CA ARG A 109 5.83 4.70 4.90
C ARG A 109 6.92 5.04 3.91
N ILE A 110 6.52 5.26 2.68
CA ILE A 110 7.48 5.54 1.61
C ILE A 110 7.89 7.02 1.70
N GLU A 111 9.10 7.25 2.19
CA GLU A 111 9.73 8.57 2.16
C GLU A 111 10.62 8.71 0.93
N HIS A 112 11.33 7.65 0.59
CA HIS A 112 12.18 7.56 -0.58
C HIS A 112 12.10 6.16 -1.16
N ASP A 113 12.30 6.06 -2.44
CA ASP A 113 12.35 4.79 -3.17
C ASP A 113 13.48 4.84 -4.20
N SER A 114 14.71 5.08 -3.72
CA SER A 114 15.88 5.24 -4.59
C SER A 114 16.15 4.02 -5.45
N ALA A 115 15.85 2.84 -4.93
CA ALA A 115 15.97 1.58 -5.67
C ALA A 115 14.73 1.22 -6.50
N GLY A 116 13.58 1.90 -6.32
CA GLY A 116 12.33 1.63 -7.04
C GLY A 116 11.60 0.37 -6.59
N ILE A 117 11.90 -0.14 -5.40
CA ILE A 117 11.29 -1.36 -4.83
C ILE A 117 9.81 -1.14 -4.53
N ALA A 118 9.49 -0.03 -3.85
CA ALA A 118 8.11 0.32 -3.53
C ALA A 118 7.30 0.61 -4.80
N ARG A 119 7.91 1.29 -5.77
CA ARG A 119 7.31 1.53 -7.10
C ARG A 119 6.94 0.23 -7.79
N GLU A 120 7.85 -0.73 -7.82
CA GLU A 120 7.60 -2.03 -8.45
C GLU A 120 6.43 -2.76 -7.78
N MET A 121 6.40 -2.82 -6.46
CA MET A 121 5.28 -3.43 -5.72
C MET A 121 3.96 -2.73 -6.01
N ALA A 122 3.92 -1.40 -5.92
CA ALA A 122 2.71 -0.62 -6.18
C ALA A 122 2.22 -0.78 -7.63
N CYS A 123 3.11 -0.77 -8.61
CA CYS A 123 2.77 -0.99 -10.02
C CYS A 123 2.12 -2.35 -10.23
N ARG A 124 2.62 -3.41 -9.61
CA ARG A 124 2.02 -4.76 -9.71
C ARG A 124 0.62 -4.81 -9.11
N VAL A 125 0.37 -4.13 -7.99
CA VAL A 125 -0.98 -4.01 -7.41
C VAL A 125 -1.90 -3.26 -8.36
N ILE A 126 -1.47 -2.11 -8.87
CA ILE A 126 -2.25 -1.27 -9.80
C ILE A 126 -2.60 -2.06 -11.07
N GLU A 127 -1.64 -2.80 -11.62
CA GLU A 127 -1.87 -3.65 -12.79
C GLU A 127 -2.85 -4.79 -12.51
N ALA A 128 -2.77 -5.42 -11.32
CA ALA A 128 -3.71 -6.46 -10.92
C ALA A 128 -5.14 -5.91 -10.83
N LEU A 129 -5.33 -4.74 -10.21
CA LEU A 129 -6.62 -4.05 -10.11
C LEU A 129 -7.17 -3.68 -11.49
N ARG A 130 -6.34 -3.15 -12.39
CA ARG A 130 -6.73 -2.82 -13.78
C ARG A 130 -7.13 -4.06 -14.57
N ARG A 131 -6.37 -5.13 -14.46
CA ARG A 131 -6.69 -6.42 -15.14
C ARG A 131 -7.99 -7.03 -14.62
N PHE A 132 -8.31 -6.81 -13.36
CA PHE A 132 -9.58 -7.25 -12.78
C PHE A 132 -10.78 -6.43 -13.25
N GLY A 133 -10.55 -5.21 -13.76
CA GLY A 133 -11.60 -4.35 -14.31
C GLY A 133 -11.89 -3.09 -13.48
N ALA A 134 -11.05 -2.76 -12.50
CA ALA A 134 -11.24 -1.53 -11.74
C ALA A 134 -11.15 -0.31 -12.67
N GLU A 135 -12.22 0.46 -12.76
CA GLU A 135 -12.33 1.66 -13.59
C GLU A 135 -11.61 2.86 -12.95
N ARG A 136 -11.53 2.85 -11.64
CA ARG A 136 -10.88 3.87 -10.83
C ARG A 136 -10.05 3.24 -9.74
N ILE A 137 -8.85 3.78 -9.53
CA ILE A 137 -7.97 3.36 -8.44
C ILE A 137 -7.62 4.58 -7.61
N ASP A 138 -7.84 4.52 -6.31
CA ASP A 138 -7.46 5.55 -5.36
C ASP A 138 -6.36 5.08 -4.39
N ALA A 139 -5.76 6.03 -3.68
CA ALA A 139 -4.85 5.79 -2.58
C ALA A 139 -5.04 6.88 -1.51
N LEU A 140 -4.81 6.54 -0.25
CA LEU A 140 -4.69 7.51 0.84
C LEU A 140 -3.20 7.71 1.10
N ALA A 141 -2.72 8.92 0.90
CA ALA A 141 -1.32 9.27 1.05
C ALA A 141 -1.15 10.34 2.14
N TYR A 142 -0.14 10.17 2.98
CA TYR A 142 0.17 11.07 4.09
C TYR A 142 1.59 11.63 3.93
N GLY A 143 1.72 12.98 3.99
CA GLY A 143 3.05 13.60 3.98
C GLY A 143 3.87 13.24 2.75
N THR A 144 4.98 12.57 2.97
CA THR A 144 5.95 12.16 1.94
C THR A 144 5.40 11.15 0.93
N GLU A 145 4.41 10.34 1.31
CA GLU A 145 3.77 9.39 0.39
C GLU A 145 3.02 10.08 -0.75
N VAL A 146 2.70 11.36 -0.61
CA VAL A 146 2.02 12.13 -1.67
C VAL A 146 2.89 12.19 -2.92
N ASP A 147 4.17 12.50 -2.77
CA ASP A 147 5.11 12.59 -3.90
C ASP A 147 5.30 11.21 -4.56
N PHE A 148 5.41 10.16 -3.75
CA PHE A 148 5.45 8.79 -4.24
C PHE A 148 4.19 8.42 -5.06
N CYS A 149 3.00 8.78 -4.57
CA CYS A 149 1.76 8.54 -5.31
C CYS A 149 1.70 9.36 -6.61
N GLU A 150 2.15 10.62 -6.59
CA GLU A 150 2.21 11.45 -7.81
C GLU A 150 3.17 10.85 -8.85
N GLU A 151 4.29 10.30 -8.43
CA GLU A 151 5.21 9.57 -9.31
C GLU A 151 4.60 8.30 -9.92
N LEU A 152 3.67 7.65 -9.23
CA LEU A 152 2.89 6.52 -9.75
C LEU A 152 1.78 6.97 -10.72
N GLY A 153 1.54 8.28 -10.84
CA GLY A 153 0.53 8.87 -11.71
C GLY A 153 -0.81 9.17 -11.04
N PHE A 154 -0.90 9.03 -9.73
CA PHE A 154 -2.06 9.51 -8.98
C PHE A 154 -2.12 11.04 -9.03
N LYS A 155 -3.32 11.57 -8.91
CA LYS A 155 -3.56 13.02 -8.88
C LYS A 155 -4.34 13.39 -7.63
N LYS A 156 -3.92 14.47 -6.98
CA LYS A 156 -4.68 15.05 -5.87
C LYS A 156 -6.10 15.41 -6.30
N LEU A 157 -7.07 14.97 -5.54
CA LEU A 157 -8.47 15.29 -5.79
C LEU A 157 -8.85 16.55 -5.01
N ARG A 158 -9.23 17.60 -5.73
CA ARG A 158 -9.69 18.86 -5.12
C ARG A 158 -11.05 18.67 -4.45
N GLY A 159 -11.22 19.23 -3.25
CA GLY A 159 -12.49 19.18 -2.52
C GLY A 159 -12.77 17.85 -1.81
N LEU A 160 -11.85 16.88 -1.86
CA LEU A 160 -11.94 15.67 -1.05
C LEU A 160 -11.38 15.91 0.35
N VAL A 161 -12.13 15.46 1.34
CA VAL A 161 -11.72 15.43 2.74
C VAL A 161 -11.73 13.98 3.19
N ALA A 162 -10.60 13.51 3.71
CA ALA A 162 -10.54 12.20 4.36
C ALA A 162 -11.22 12.30 5.72
N MET A 163 -12.14 11.39 5.99
CA MET A 163 -12.84 11.30 7.28
C MET A 163 -12.67 9.89 7.84
N GLU A 164 -12.45 9.81 9.14
CA GLU A 164 -12.31 8.56 9.86
C GLU A 164 -13.36 8.49 10.97
N LEU A 165 -13.95 7.31 11.14
CA LEU A 165 -14.80 6.98 12.27
C LEU A 165 -14.24 5.74 12.96
N ALA A 166 -13.81 5.88 14.21
CA ALA A 166 -13.39 4.73 14.98
C ALA A 166 -14.56 3.76 15.23
N ALA A 167 -14.33 2.48 14.99
CA ALA A 167 -15.39 1.46 15.08
C ALA A 167 -16.08 1.35 16.46
N ALA A 168 -15.40 1.83 17.51
CA ALA A 168 -15.95 1.87 18.88
C ALA A 168 -16.90 3.04 19.14
N VAL A 169 -16.98 4.03 18.21
CA VAL A 169 -17.89 5.17 18.38
C VAL A 169 -19.30 4.74 18.01
N PRO A 170 -20.28 4.84 18.93
CA PRO A 170 -21.67 4.53 18.62
C PRO A 170 -22.19 5.46 17.50
N LEU A 171 -22.91 4.88 16.57
CA LEU A 171 -23.60 5.70 15.57
C LEU A 171 -24.68 6.55 16.26
N PRO A 172 -24.88 7.81 15.85
CA PRO A 172 -25.97 8.62 16.34
C PRO A 172 -27.29 7.87 16.08
N GLN A 173 -28.06 7.64 17.14
CA GLN A 173 -29.37 7.04 17.00
C GLN A 173 -30.22 7.96 16.14
N ARG A 174 -30.67 7.49 14.99
CA ARG A 174 -31.74 8.16 14.25
C ARG A 174 -32.91 8.23 15.20
N ALA A 175 -33.33 9.42 15.56
CA ALA A 175 -34.68 9.61 16.05
C ALA A 175 -35.59 9.12 14.92
N LEU A 176 -36.11 7.91 15.06
CA LEU A 176 -37.24 7.46 14.28
C LEU A 176 -38.36 8.45 14.65
N ALA A 177 -38.54 9.48 13.85
CA ALA A 177 -39.69 10.37 13.99
C ALA A 177 -40.90 9.45 14.03
N ALA A 178 -41.60 9.49 15.14
CA ALA A 178 -42.87 8.86 15.30
C ALA A 178 -43.82 9.48 14.26
N SER A 179 -43.85 8.87 13.08
CA SER A 179 -44.87 9.16 12.06
C SER A 179 -45.88 8.03 12.10
N ASN A 180 -46.58 7.94 13.21
CA ASN A 180 -47.82 7.21 13.31
C ASN A 180 -48.78 8.07 14.13
N ALA A 181 -49.40 9.03 13.47
CA ALA A 181 -50.65 9.65 13.88
C ALA A 181 -51.33 10.12 12.61
N VAL A 182 -52.20 9.34 12.07
CA VAL A 182 -53.61 9.50 11.77
C VAL A 182 -54.10 8.32 10.93
#